data_0c32e0cdf6d969d42d8e96bdec3af762
#
_entry.id   0c32e0cdf6d969d42d8e96bdec3af762
#
_cell.length_a   1.000
_cell.length_b   1.000
_cell.length_c   1.000
_cell.angle_alpha   90.00
_cell.angle_beta   90.00
_cell.angle_gamma   90.00
#
_symmetry.space_group_name_H-M   'P 1'
#
loop_
_entity.id
_entity.type
_entity.pdbx_description
1 polymer ?
#
loop_
_entity_poly.entity_id
_entity_poly.type
_entity_poly.pdbx_seq_one_letter_code
_entity_poly.pdbx_strand_id
1 'polypeptide(L)'
;MAERIRIKDIAKMADVSVGTVDRVIHGRSGVSEASRKRVEEILKQLDYQPNMYASALASNKKYAFSCLLPQHEEGEYWTAVEAGIHDALIAYSDFNISVDLSYYDPFDYHSFVNGAQGILEQAPDGVMFAP
;
A
#
# COMPACT_ATOMS: atom_id res chain seq x y z
N MET A 1 8.26 -17.50 22.32
CA MET A 1 7.81 -16.78 21.11
C MET A 1 7.01 -17.73 20.23
N ALA A 2 5.82 -17.33 19.85
CA ALA A 2 5.05 -18.11 18.91
C ALA A 2 5.78 -18.15 17.55
N GLU A 3 6.03 -19.34 17.05
CA GLU A 3 6.65 -19.51 15.75
C GLU A 3 5.73 -18.96 14.66
N ARG A 4 6.24 -18.05 13.85
CA ARG A 4 5.43 -17.39 12.82
C ARG A 4 5.09 -18.37 11.72
N ILE A 5 3.81 -18.64 11.53
CA ILE A 5 3.31 -19.54 10.50
C ILE A 5 3.64 -18.98 9.12
N ARG A 6 4.23 -19.81 8.28
CA ARG A 6 4.64 -19.46 6.92
C ARG A 6 3.70 -20.08 5.89
N ILE A 7 3.66 -19.51 4.70
CA ILE A 7 2.86 -20.02 3.58
C ILE A 7 3.15 -21.52 3.32
N LYS A 8 4.41 -21.95 3.43
CA LYS A 8 4.80 -23.36 3.27
C LYS A 8 4.17 -24.30 4.31
N ASP A 9 3.93 -23.81 5.51
CA ASP A 9 3.30 -24.59 6.57
C ASP A 9 1.81 -24.78 6.28
N ILE A 10 1.15 -23.72 5.79
CA ILE A 10 -0.24 -23.77 5.33
C ILE A 10 -0.38 -24.73 4.14
N ALA A 11 0.54 -24.69 3.19
CA ALA A 11 0.55 -25.59 2.05
C ALA A 11 0.60 -27.07 2.46
N LYS A 12 1.44 -27.40 3.44
CA LYS A 12 1.51 -28.74 4.02
C LYS A 12 0.21 -29.14 4.71
N MET A 13 -0.37 -28.25 5.51
CA MET A 13 -1.63 -28.53 6.23
C MET A 13 -2.81 -28.72 5.29
N ALA A 14 -2.84 -28.00 4.17
CA ALA A 14 -3.90 -28.08 3.16
C ALA A 14 -3.65 -29.16 2.09
N ASP A 15 -2.48 -29.77 2.10
CA ASP A 15 -2.03 -30.74 1.07
C ASP A 15 -2.13 -30.14 -0.34
N VAL A 16 -1.57 -28.95 -0.51
CA VAL A 16 -1.50 -28.22 -1.77
C VAL A 16 -0.12 -27.60 -1.97
N SER A 17 0.16 -27.09 -3.17
CA SER A 17 1.41 -26.36 -3.43
C SER A 17 1.43 -24.99 -2.77
N VAL A 18 2.63 -24.46 -2.54
CA VAL A 18 2.82 -23.08 -2.06
C VAL A 18 2.17 -22.05 -3.01
N GLY A 19 2.27 -22.29 -4.32
CA GLY A 19 1.64 -21.45 -5.34
C GLY A 19 0.11 -21.44 -5.24
N THR A 20 -0.50 -22.57 -4.85
CA THR A 20 -1.96 -22.63 -4.60
C THR A 20 -2.35 -21.79 -3.41
N VAL A 21 -1.60 -21.86 -2.30
CA VAL A 21 -1.85 -21.01 -1.12
C VAL A 21 -1.72 -19.54 -1.47
N ASP A 22 -0.68 -19.17 -2.20
CA ASP A 22 -0.46 -17.78 -2.65
C ASP A 22 -1.64 -17.25 -3.48
N ARG A 23 -2.13 -18.06 -4.43
CA ARG A 23 -3.30 -17.68 -5.23
C ARG A 23 -4.57 -17.48 -4.40
N VAL A 24 -4.78 -18.33 -3.41
CA VAL A 24 -5.94 -18.19 -2.50
C VAL A 24 -5.84 -16.91 -1.67
N ILE A 25 -4.67 -16.64 -1.08
CA ILE A 25 -4.43 -15.43 -0.27
C ILE A 25 -4.69 -14.16 -1.07
N HIS A 26 -4.27 -14.13 -2.34
CA HIS A 26 -4.42 -12.96 -3.21
C HIS A 26 -5.69 -12.97 -4.09
N GLY A 27 -6.60 -13.92 -3.85
CA GLY A 27 -7.87 -14.00 -4.59
C GLY A 27 -7.71 -14.27 -6.08
N ARG A 28 -6.63 -14.91 -6.49
CA ARG A 28 -6.36 -15.21 -7.91
C ARG A 28 -7.10 -16.46 -8.38
N SER A 29 -7.35 -16.52 -9.68
CA SER A 29 -7.95 -17.69 -10.34
C SER A 29 -6.97 -18.87 -10.48
N GLY A 30 -7.48 -20.00 -10.95
CA GLY A 30 -6.66 -21.20 -11.22
C GLY A 30 -6.51 -22.12 -10.01
N VAL A 31 -7.42 -22.07 -9.06
CA VAL A 31 -7.50 -22.94 -7.90
C VAL A 31 -8.86 -23.63 -7.91
N SER A 32 -8.89 -24.95 -7.68
CA SER A 32 -10.15 -25.69 -7.54
C SER A 32 -10.92 -25.22 -6.31
N GLU A 33 -12.23 -25.28 -6.38
CA GLU A 33 -13.13 -24.89 -5.26
C GLU A 33 -12.78 -25.66 -3.97
N ALA A 34 -12.54 -26.95 -4.08
CA ALA A 34 -12.17 -27.80 -2.95
C ALA A 34 -10.82 -27.38 -2.31
N SER A 35 -9.82 -27.07 -3.11
CA SER A 35 -8.52 -26.60 -2.62
C SER A 35 -8.63 -25.22 -1.99
N ARG A 36 -9.38 -24.32 -2.60
CA ARG A 36 -9.64 -22.97 -2.08
C ARG A 36 -10.28 -23.05 -0.69
N LYS A 37 -11.31 -23.86 -0.56
CA LYS A 37 -12.05 -24.02 0.69
C LYS A 37 -11.17 -24.56 1.81
N ARG A 38 -10.35 -25.56 1.53
CA ARG A 38 -9.39 -26.11 2.51
C ARG A 38 -8.38 -25.08 2.99
N VAL A 39 -7.81 -24.30 2.07
CA VAL A 39 -6.85 -23.24 2.40
C VAL A 39 -7.53 -22.13 3.22
N GLU A 40 -8.69 -21.68 2.81
CA GLU A 40 -9.45 -20.65 3.53
C GLU A 40 -9.80 -21.06 4.95
N GLU A 41 -10.20 -22.30 5.17
CA GLU A 41 -10.50 -22.84 6.50
C GLU A 41 -9.24 -22.82 7.39
N ILE A 42 -8.10 -23.23 6.86
CA ILE A 42 -6.82 -23.22 7.59
C ILE A 42 -6.39 -21.79 7.93
N LEU A 43 -6.47 -20.88 6.97
CA LEU A 43 -6.15 -19.46 7.20
C LEU A 43 -7.01 -18.87 8.32
N LYS A 44 -8.29 -19.19 8.34
CA LYS A 44 -9.23 -18.75 9.36
C LYS A 44 -8.92 -19.35 10.74
N GLN A 45 -8.66 -20.66 10.81
CA GLN A 45 -8.32 -21.35 12.06
C GLN A 45 -7.04 -20.82 12.70
N LEU A 46 -6.06 -20.45 11.87
CA LEU A 46 -4.76 -19.96 12.32
C LEU A 46 -4.72 -18.46 12.55
N ASP A 47 -5.80 -17.73 12.24
CA ASP A 47 -5.83 -16.26 12.21
C ASP A 47 -4.60 -15.70 11.46
N TYR A 48 -4.35 -16.24 10.28
CA TYR A 48 -3.15 -15.93 9.51
C TYR A 48 -3.16 -14.50 9.00
N GLN A 49 -2.10 -13.76 9.33
CA GLN A 49 -1.87 -12.40 8.84
C GLN A 49 -0.77 -12.44 7.77
N PRO A 50 -1.06 -12.01 6.53
CA PRO A 50 -0.05 -11.95 5.47
C PRO A 50 1.13 -11.08 5.89
N ASN A 51 2.35 -11.52 5.54
CA ASN A 51 3.52 -10.69 5.74
C ASN A 51 3.61 -9.66 4.63
N MET A 52 3.17 -8.44 4.91
CA MET A 52 3.18 -7.32 3.95
C MET A 52 4.59 -6.98 3.47
N TYR A 53 5.60 -7.08 4.34
CA TYR A 53 7.00 -6.83 3.96
C TYR A 53 7.52 -7.86 2.95
N ALA A 54 7.26 -9.14 3.18
CA ALA A 54 7.65 -10.19 2.25
C ALA A 54 6.93 -10.05 0.90
N SER A 55 5.65 -9.68 0.92
CA SER A 55 4.85 -9.43 -0.27
C SER A 55 5.39 -8.24 -1.06
N ALA A 56 5.73 -7.15 -0.40
CA ALA A 56 6.30 -5.96 -1.02
C ALA A 56 7.66 -6.25 -1.68
N LEU A 57 8.53 -7.00 -0.99
CA LEU A 57 9.82 -7.41 -1.53
C LEU A 57 9.68 -8.32 -2.77
N ALA A 58 8.73 -9.26 -2.73
CA ALA A 58 8.48 -10.19 -3.83
C ALA A 58 7.88 -9.50 -5.07
N SER A 59 7.02 -8.52 -4.87
CA SER A 59 6.34 -7.83 -5.98
C SER A 59 7.23 -6.88 -6.76
N ASN A 60 8.28 -6.34 -6.15
CA ASN A 60 9.16 -5.31 -6.72
C ASN A 60 8.40 -4.13 -7.36
N LYS A 61 7.17 -3.91 -6.91
CA LYS A 61 6.29 -2.87 -7.42
C LYS A 61 6.63 -1.54 -6.76
N LYS A 62 6.67 -0.48 -7.57
CA LYS A 62 6.84 0.89 -7.10
C LYS A 62 5.50 1.60 -7.07
N TYR A 63 5.26 2.38 -6.02
CA TYR A 63 4.07 3.19 -5.88
C TYR A 63 4.46 4.67 -5.83
N ALA A 64 3.84 5.46 -6.68
CA ALA A 64 4.02 6.90 -6.73
C ALA A 64 2.73 7.60 -6.32
N PHE A 65 2.80 8.35 -5.22
CA PHE A 65 1.68 9.17 -4.75
C PHE A 65 2.02 10.64 -4.95
N SER A 66 1.01 11.44 -5.17
CA SER A 66 1.15 12.90 -5.23
C SER A 66 0.26 13.55 -4.20
N CYS A 67 0.76 14.58 -3.57
CA CYS A 67 0.04 15.35 -2.56
C CYS A 67 0.06 16.84 -2.94
N LEU A 68 -1.11 17.47 -2.96
CA LEU A 68 -1.27 18.90 -3.22
C LEU A 68 -1.68 19.59 -1.93
N LEU A 69 -0.81 20.46 -1.44
CA LEU A 69 -0.98 21.22 -0.20
C LEU A 69 -1.07 22.73 -0.51
N PRO A 70 -1.72 23.50 0.37
CA PRO A 70 -1.61 24.95 0.25
C PRO A 70 -0.18 25.43 0.54
N GLN A 71 0.26 26.47 -0.14
CA GLN A 71 1.49 27.17 0.19
C GLN A 71 1.44 27.64 1.64
N HIS A 72 2.53 27.44 2.36
CA HIS A 72 2.65 27.76 3.77
C HIS A 72 4.08 28.07 4.15
N GLU A 73 4.26 28.73 5.29
CA GLU A 73 5.56 29.02 5.86
C GLU A 73 5.90 28.02 6.99
N GLU A 74 7.17 27.96 7.33
CA GLU A 74 7.64 27.12 8.41
C GLU A 74 6.98 27.51 9.74
N GLY A 75 6.47 26.51 10.45
CA GLY A 75 5.75 26.68 11.71
C GLY A 75 4.24 26.77 11.59
N GLU A 76 3.70 26.85 10.37
CA GLU A 76 2.25 26.74 10.14
C GLU A 76 1.76 25.29 10.21
N TYR A 77 0.45 25.11 10.26
CA TYR A 77 -0.20 23.80 10.36
C TYR A 77 0.34 22.77 9.36
N TRP A 78 0.52 23.19 8.11
CA TRP A 78 0.92 22.29 7.03
C TRP A 78 2.38 21.81 7.14
N THR A 79 3.23 22.52 7.86
CA THR A 79 4.59 22.06 8.19
C THR A 79 4.55 20.74 8.95
N ALA A 80 3.63 20.58 9.90
CA ALA A 80 3.44 19.35 10.65
C ALA A 80 2.92 18.22 9.75
N VAL A 81 2.05 18.53 8.79
CA VAL A 81 1.55 17.55 7.81
C VAL A 81 2.69 17.04 6.93
N GLU A 82 3.54 17.92 6.42
CA GLU A 82 4.72 17.52 5.63
C GLU A 82 5.69 16.65 6.45
N ALA A 83 5.93 17.01 7.69
CA ALA A 83 6.78 16.21 8.58
C ALA A 83 6.21 14.81 8.78
N GLY A 84 4.89 14.68 8.95
CA GLY A 84 4.21 13.40 9.06
C GLY A 84 4.34 12.54 7.79
N ILE A 85 4.22 13.15 6.62
CA ILE A 85 4.44 12.47 5.33
C ILE A 85 5.88 11.96 5.24
N HIS A 86 6.85 12.79 5.60
CA HIS A 86 8.27 12.43 5.59
C HIS A 86 8.56 11.28 6.54
N ASP A 87 8.05 11.32 7.75
CA ASP A 87 8.20 10.25 8.74
C ASP A 87 7.58 8.93 8.24
N ALA A 88 6.43 9.01 7.60
CA ALA A 88 5.78 7.84 7.00
C ALA A 88 6.64 7.24 5.88
N LEU A 89 7.24 8.06 5.02
CA LEU A 89 8.14 7.59 3.96
C LEU A 89 9.37 6.87 4.52
N ILE A 90 9.92 7.33 5.63
CA ILE A 90 11.02 6.66 6.32
C ILE A 90 10.55 5.33 6.90
N ALA A 91 9.41 5.32 7.60
CA ALA A 91 8.86 4.13 8.24
C ALA A 91 8.50 3.01 7.24
N TYR A 92 8.05 3.39 6.05
CA TYR A 92 7.63 2.46 4.99
C TYR A 92 8.59 2.42 3.80
N SER A 93 9.87 2.73 4.01
CA SER A 93 10.88 2.77 2.95
C SER A 93 11.03 1.45 2.18
N ASP A 94 10.77 0.31 2.83
CA ASP A 94 10.87 -1.01 2.22
C ASP A 94 9.74 -1.33 1.22
N PHE A 95 8.70 -0.50 1.16
CA PHE A 95 7.56 -0.69 0.27
C PHE A 95 7.68 -0.02 -1.10
N ASN A 96 8.82 0.60 -1.41
CA ASN A 96 9.05 1.32 -2.66
C ASN A 96 7.98 2.41 -2.93
N ILE A 97 7.67 3.19 -1.91
CA ILE A 97 6.70 4.27 -1.98
C ILE A 97 7.43 5.60 -2.16
N SER A 98 6.97 6.42 -3.10
CA SER A 98 7.38 7.81 -3.26
C SER A 98 6.18 8.74 -3.14
N VAL A 99 6.39 9.94 -2.64
CA VAL A 99 5.38 10.99 -2.57
C VAL A 99 5.95 12.27 -3.13
N ASP A 100 5.31 12.81 -4.15
CA ASP A 100 5.61 14.14 -4.69
C ASP A 100 4.72 15.17 -4.02
N LEU A 101 5.33 16.16 -3.39
CA LEU A 101 4.63 17.29 -2.79
C LEU A 101 4.56 18.44 -3.80
N SER A 102 3.35 18.95 -4.00
CA SER A 102 3.08 20.14 -4.81
C SER A 102 2.27 21.12 -3.99
N TYR A 103 2.32 22.39 -4.35
CA TYR A 103 1.70 23.46 -3.60
C TYR A 103 0.83 24.32 -4.50
N TYR A 104 -0.25 24.85 -3.95
CA TYR A 104 -1.12 25.80 -4.62
C TYR A 104 -1.28 27.06 -3.77
N ASP A 105 -1.62 28.17 -4.40
CA ASP A 105 -1.94 29.43 -3.70
C ASP A 105 -3.33 29.28 -3.04
N PRO A 106 -3.43 29.31 -1.69
CA PRO A 106 -4.71 29.14 -1.00
C PRO A 106 -5.71 30.25 -1.25
N PHE A 107 -5.27 31.37 -1.83
CA PHE A 107 -6.12 32.51 -2.19
C PHE A 107 -6.52 32.54 -3.66
N ASP A 108 -6.06 31.57 -4.45
CA ASP A 108 -6.37 31.47 -5.87
C ASP A 108 -6.92 30.08 -6.23
N TYR A 109 -8.23 30.00 -6.43
CA TYR A 109 -8.92 28.77 -6.83
C TYR A 109 -8.33 28.15 -8.12
N HIS A 110 -7.93 28.96 -9.08
CA HIS A 110 -7.35 28.47 -10.32
C HIS A 110 -5.99 27.78 -10.09
N SER A 111 -5.22 28.25 -9.12
CA SER A 111 -3.98 27.61 -8.70
C SER A 111 -4.21 26.19 -8.22
N PHE A 112 -5.26 25.97 -7.41
CA PHE A 112 -5.64 24.62 -6.96
C PHE A 112 -6.05 23.73 -8.13
N VAL A 113 -6.94 24.18 -9.00
CA VAL A 113 -7.43 23.40 -10.14
C VAL A 113 -6.29 23.04 -11.10
N ASN A 114 -5.43 23.99 -11.41
CA ASN A 114 -4.28 23.76 -12.29
C ASN A 114 -3.29 22.77 -11.67
N GLY A 115 -3.01 22.87 -10.38
CA GLY A 115 -2.16 21.94 -9.66
C GLY A 115 -2.72 20.52 -9.64
N ALA A 116 -4.02 20.39 -9.38
CA ALA A 116 -4.71 19.11 -9.39
C ALA A 116 -4.70 18.46 -10.78
N GLN A 117 -4.99 19.21 -11.82
CA GLN A 117 -4.95 18.72 -13.20
C GLN A 117 -3.54 18.23 -13.60
N GLY A 118 -2.51 19.01 -13.26
CA GLY A 118 -1.12 18.62 -13.51
C GLY A 118 -0.72 17.31 -12.82
N ILE A 119 -1.18 17.09 -11.61
CA ILE A 119 -0.97 15.85 -10.88
C ILE A 119 -1.67 14.67 -11.58
N LEU A 120 -2.93 14.84 -11.96
CA LEU A 120 -3.70 13.79 -12.61
C LEU A 120 -3.12 13.40 -13.98
N GLU A 121 -2.55 14.34 -14.71
CA GLU A 121 -1.87 14.07 -15.98
C GLU A 121 -0.64 13.17 -15.82
N GLN A 122 0.04 13.22 -14.68
CA GLN A 122 1.16 12.34 -14.36
C GLN A 122 0.71 10.92 -14.02
N ALA A 123 -0.59 10.69 -13.83
CA ALA A 123 -1.18 9.40 -13.52
C ALA A 123 -0.51 8.67 -12.33
N PRO A 124 -0.42 9.31 -11.14
CA PRO A 124 0.12 8.63 -9.97
C PRO A 124 -0.79 7.49 -9.51
N ASP A 125 -0.26 6.59 -8.69
CA ASP A 125 -1.06 5.50 -8.12
C ASP A 125 -2.12 5.98 -7.12
N GLY A 126 -1.87 7.09 -6.47
CA GLY A 126 -2.84 7.74 -5.57
C GLY A 126 -2.57 9.22 -5.42
N VAL A 127 -3.59 9.97 -5.04
CA VAL A 127 -3.52 11.41 -4.84
C VAL A 127 -4.11 11.80 -3.49
N MET A 128 -3.55 12.84 -2.90
CA MET A 128 -4.03 13.45 -1.67
C MET A 128 -4.17 14.97 -1.92
N PHE A 129 -5.37 15.47 -1.84
CA PHE A 129 -5.65 16.90 -1.98
C PHE A 129 -6.09 17.47 -0.64
N ALA A 130 -5.49 18.59 -0.26
CA ALA A 130 -5.90 19.39 0.89
C ALA A 130 -6.53 20.69 0.37
N PRO A 131 -7.87 20.73 0.19
CA PRO A 131 -8.60 21.90 -0.31
C PRO A 131 -8.70 23.03 0.72
#